data_080674688122b5ca9b7ea77631f1842f
#
_entry.id   080674688122b5ca9b7ea77631f1842f
#
_cell.length_a   1.000
_cell.length_b   1.000
_cell.length_c   1.000
_cell.angle_alpha   90.00
_cell.angle_beta   90.00
_cell.angle_gamma   90.00
#
_symmetry.space_group_name_H-M   'P 1'
#
loop_
_entity.id
_entity.type
_entity.pdbx_description
1 polymer ?
#
loop_
_entity_poly.entity_id
_entity_poly.type
_entity_poly.pdbx_seq_one_letter_code
_entity_poly.pdbx_strand_id
1 'polypeptide(L)'
;MKAKLLALLAMLLFQPASAQTLEKMNWFNEPSQWHISGNELTMAVTPGSDYWRISHYGFTVDDAPFYYAEYGGEFEAKVKVAGDYKVRFDQAGLMLRIDHENYIKAGIEYVDGKYNLSTVVTHRTSDWSVIALDRPVEAIWIKAVRRLDAVEIFYSFDDKEYHMMRNAWMESCRPMKIGMFAACPDGDGFNATFSGFKVTHLPDKIRTEWLKNNAE
;
A
#
# COMPACT_ATOMS: atom_id res chain seq x y z
N MET A 1 18.89 9.04 -63.16
CA MET A 1 18.08 8.16 -62.27
C MET A 1 18.29 8.64 -60.85
N LYS A 2 17.27 9.29 -60.24
CA LYS A 2 17.32 9.81 -58.87
C LYS A 2 16.58 8.82 -57.96
N ALA A 3 17.30 8.13 -57.08
CA ALA A 3 16.71 7.26 -56.05
C ALA A 3 16.09 8.13 -54.97
N LYS A 4 14.77 7.97 -54.76
CA LYS A 4 14.04 8.57 -53.64
C LYS A 4 14.19 7.66 -52.38
N LEU A 5 14.91 8.14 -51.40
CA LEU A 5 15.01 7.51 -50.07
C LEU A 5 13.71 7.79 -49.31
N LEU A 6 12.91 6.76 -49.08
CA LEU A 6 11.71 6.84 -48.23
C LEU A 6 12.17 6.67 -46.76
N ALA A 7 12.15 7.75 -46.00
CA ALA A 7 12.35 7.70 -44.55
C ALA A 7 11.05 7.23 -43.87
N LEU A 8 11.05 5.99 -43.38
CA LEU A 8 9.97 5.44 -42.58
C LEU A 8 10.10 5.99 -41.12
N LEU A 9 9.30 7.00 -40.81
CA LEU A 9 9.23 7.57 -39.47
C LEU A 9 8.41 6.60 -38.59
N ALA A 10 9.09 5.78 -37.79
CA ALA A 10 8.43 4.94 -36.76
C ALA A 10 7.91 5.84 -35.66
N MET A 11 6.63 6.18 -35.71
CA MET A 11 5.91 6.75 -34.55
C MET A 11 5.83 5.67 -33.45
N LEU A 12 6.72 5.77 -32.47
CA LEU A 12 6.54 5.11 -31.17
C LEU A 12 5.28 5.68 -30.53
N LEU A 13 4.18 4.95 -30.64
CA LEU A 13 2.97 5.22 -29.88
C LEU A 13 3.30 5.00 -28.40
N PHE A 14 3.58 6.09 -27.70
CA PHE A 14 3.56 6.11 -26.23
C PHE A 14 2.11 5.81 -25.84
N GLN A 15 1.82 4.54 -25.52
CA GLN A 15 0.58 4.22 -24.84
C GLN A 15 0.69 4.77 -23.41
N PRO A 16 -0.20 5.68 -22.99
CA PRO A 16 -0.23 6.11 -21.58
C PRO A 16 -0.45 4.85 -20.74
N ALA A 17 0.40 4.64 -19.75
CA ALA A 17 0.18 3.59 -18.78
C ALA A 17 -1.26 3.71 -18.27
N SER A 18 -2.07 2.67 -18.51
CA SER A 18 -3.47 2.63 -18.07
C SER A 18 -3.51 2.94 -16.58
N ALA A 19 -4.13 4.06 -16.23
CA ALA A 19 -4.35 4.37 -14.83
C ALA A 19 -5.15 3.21 -14.22
N GLN A 20 -4.67 2.65 -13.11
CA GLN A 20 -5.37 1.61 -12.37
C GLN A 20 -6.74 2.17 -11.97
N THR A 21 -7.82 1.63 -12.51
CA THR A 21 -9.16 1.97 -12.06
C THR A 21 -9.48 1.12 -10.83
N LEU A 22 -9.93 1.74 -9.76
CA LEU A 22 -10.35 1.04 -8.54
C LEU A 22 -11.38 -0.05 -8.83
N GLU A 23 -12.26 0.15 -9.80
CA GLU A 23 -13.30 -0.80 -10.23
C GLU A 23 -12.78 -2.19 -10.65
N LYS A 24 -11.49 -2.36 -10.90
CA LYS A 24 -10.87 -3.63 -11.32
C LYS A 24 -10.07 -4.31 -10.23
N MET A 25 -10.20 -3.87 -9.00
CA MET A 25 -9.55 -4.48 -7.84
C MET A 25 -10.45 -5.53 -7.19
N ASN A 26 -9.91 -6.29 -6.25
CA ASN A 26 -10.59 -7.41 -5.59
C ASN A 26 -10.67 -7.18 -4.08
N TRP A 27 -11.68 -7.74 -3.45
CA TRP A 27 -11.78 -7.80 -2.00
C TRP A 27 -11.15 -9.08 -1.44
N PHE A 28 -10.46 -8.90 -0.34
CA PHE A 28 -10.20 -9.93 0.66
C PHE A 28 -10.92 -9.47 1.94
N ASN A 29 -11.84 -10.27 2.47
CA ASN A 29 -12.75 -9.88 3.56
C ASN A 29 -13.56 -8.61 3.21
N GLU A 30 -14.43 -8.70 2.21
CA GLU A 30 -15.27 -7.59 1.76
C GLU A 30 -16.14 -7.05 2.91
N PRO A 31 -16.11 -5.73 3.20
CA PRO A 31 -16.96 -5.15 4.23
C PRO A 31 -18.43 -5.10 3.78
N SER A 32 -19.35 -5.05 4.74
CA SER A 32 -20.80 -5.03 4.44
C SER A 32 -21.27 -3.79 3.67
N GLN A 33 -20.54 -2.68 3.77
CA GLN A 33 -20.85 -1.42 3.10
C GLN A 33 -19.57 -0.76 2.60
N TRP A 34 -19.55 -0.44 1.31
CA TRP A 34 -18.47 0.31 0.69
C TRP A 34 -18.98 1.01 -0.57
N HIS A 35 -18.26 2.03 -1.01
CA HIS A 35 -18.60 2.80 -2.19
C HIS A 35 -17.33 3.31 -2.88
N ILE A 36 -17.35 3.24 -4.23
CA ILE A 36 -16.31 3.87 -5.07
C ILE A 36 -16.95 5.05 -5.82
N SER A 37 -16.31 6.21 -5.73
CA SER A 37 -16.66 7.40 -6.50
C SER A 37 -15.42 7.97 -7.16
N GLY A 38 -15.29 7.78 -8.47
CA GLY A 38 -14.09 8.17 -9.21
C GLY A 38 -12.84 7.44 -8.71
N ASN A 39 -11.89 8.17 -8.13
CA ASN A 39 -10.64 7.59 -7.57
C ASN A 39 -10.65 7.58 -6.02
N GLU A 40 -11.82 7.45 -5.43
CA GLU A 40 -12.00 7.37 -3.99
C GLU A 40 -12.80 6.12 -3.61
N LEU A 41 -12.31 5.39 -2.61
CA LEU A 41 -12.98 4.29 -1.94
C LEU A 41 -13.33 4.71 -0.52
N THR A 42 -14.59 4.56 -0.13
CA THR A 42 -15.04 4.65 1.26
C THR A 42 -15.57 3.30 1.70
N MET A 43 -15.21 2.84 2.91
CA MET A 43 -15.72 1.61 3.49
C MET A 43 -16.10 1.77 4.96
N ALA A 44 -17.17 1.08 5.37
CA ALA A 44 -17.49 0.87 6.78
C ALA A 44 -16.63 -0.30 7.28
N VAL A 45 -15.72 -0.02 8.19
CA VAL A 45 -14.75 -1.01 8.69
C VAL A 45 -15.46 -2.02 9.59
N THR A 46 -15.20 -3.30 9.35
CA THR A 46 -15.83 -4.41 10.07
C THR A 46 -15.44 -4.41 11.55
N PRO A 47 -16.40 -4.39 12.49
CA PRO A 47 -16.12 -4.48 13.92
C PRO A 47 -15.39 -5.77 14.30
N GLY A 48 -14.47 -5.69 15.26
CA GLY A 48 -13.71 -6.84 15.78
C GLY A 48 -12.68 -7.41 14.81
N SER A 49 -12.40 -6.74 13.68
CA SER A 49 -11.51 -7.23 12.62
C SER A 49 -10.06 -6.75 12.78
N ASP A 50 -9.09 -7.58 12.41
CA ASP A 50 -7.66 -7.20 12.43
C ASP A 50 -6.82 -8.03 11.45
N TYR A 51 -5.52 -7.66 11.38
CA TYR A 51 -4.40 -8.42 10.85
C TYR A 51 -3.29 -8.45 11.89
N TRP A 52 -3.21 -9.58 12.60
CA TRP A 52 -2.18 -9.78 13.63
C TRP A 52 -1.79 -11.25 13.74
N ARG A 53 -0.51 -11.50 14.07
CA ARG A 53 -0.01 -12.85 14.28
C ARG A 53 0.89 -12.93 15.50
N ILE A 54 0.44 -13.67 16.49
CA ILE A 54 1.16 -14.26 17.63
C ILE A 54 1.77 -13.24 18.59
N SER A 55 2.68 -12.36 18.14
CA SER A 55 3.51 -11.51 19.00
C SER A 55 2.70 -10.81 20.08
N HIS A 56 3.20 -10.81 21.31
CA HIS A 56 2.64 -10.20 22.50
C HIS A 56 1.29 -10.79 22.94
N TYR A 57 0.31 -10.92 22.05
CA TYR A 57 -1.07 -11.30 22.37
C TYR A 57 -1.36 -12.80 22.24
N GLY A 58 -0.54 -13.58 21.55
CA GLY A 58 -0.68 -15.02 21.38
C GLY A 58 -1.75 -15.50 20.40
N PHE A 59 -2.54 -14.61 19.80
CA PHE A 59 -3.57 -14.95 18.81
C PHE A 59 -3.13 -14.69 17.36
N THR A 60 -3.90 -15.24 16.44
CA THR A 60 -3.79 -14.94 15.00
C THR A 60 -5.17 -14.54 14.48
N VAL A 61 -5.24 -13.41 13.78
CA VAL A 61 -6.43 -12.88 13.12
C VAL A 61 -6.06 -12.35 11.73
N ASP A 62 -6.95 -12.54 10.74
CA ASP A 62 -6.70 -12.27 9.33
C ASP A 62 -8.04 -12.00 8.61
N ASP A 63 -8.88 -11.13 9.17
CA ASP A 63 -10.28 -10.97 8.78
C ASP A 63 -10.72 -9.53 8.50
N ALA A 64 -9.80 -8.56 8.56
CA ALA A 64 -10.11 -7.18 8.25
C ALA A 64 -10.27 -6.93 6.73
N PRO A 65 -11.06 -5.92 6.32
CA PRO A 65 -11.21 -5.54 4.92
C PRO A 65 -9.90 -5.15 4.23
N PHE A 66 -9.70 -5.70 3.02
CA PHE A 66 -8.55 -5.37 2.17
C PHE A 66 -8.95 -5.35 0.70
N TYR A 67 -8.88 -4.18 0.08
CA TYR A 67 -9.17 -3.96 -1.35
C TYR A 67 -7.88 -3.85 -2.14
N TYR A 68 -7.60 -4.79 -3.05
CA TYR A 68 -6.28 -4.98 -3.62
C TYR A 68 -6.26 -5.29 -5.12
N ALA A 69 -5.09 -5.05 -5.74
CA ALA A 69 -4.68 -5.65 -6.99
C ALA A 69 -3.33 -6.37 -6.82
N GLU A 70 -3.00 -7.27 -7.77
CA GLU A 70 -1.74 -8.03 -7.72
C GLU A 70 -0.68 -7.40 -8.61
N TYR A 71 0.55 -7.28 -8.07
CA TYR A 71 1.70 -6.76 -8.77
C TYR A 71 2.94 -7.60 -8.52
N GLY A 72 3.71 -7.80 -9.60
CA GLY A 72 5.05 -8.40 -9.54
C GLY A 72 6.14 -7.36 -9.79
N GLY A 73 7.39 -7.74 -9.54
CA GLY A 73 8.56 -6.92 -9.81
C GLY A 73 8.72 -5.74 -8.84
N GLU A 74 9.43 -4.71 -9.30
CA GLU A 74 9.67 -3.49 -8.53
C GLU A 74 8.61 -2.44 -8.84
N PHE A 75 8.16 -1.73 -7.82
CA PHE A 75 7.08 -0.74 -7.94
C PHE A 75 7.13 0.31 -6.82
N GLU A 76 6.45 1.42 -7.07
CA GLU A 76 6.00 2.38 -6.07
C GLU A 76 4.47 2.30 -5.98
N ALA A 77 3.94 2.19 -4.77
CA ALA A 77 2.51 2.26 -4.49
C ALA A 77 2.24 3.38 -3.50
N LYS A 78 1.17 4.17 -3.69
CA LYS A 78 0.76 5.21 -2.75
C LYS A 78 -0.74 5.34 -2.66
N VAL A 79 -1.20 5.85 -1.51
CA VAL A 79 -2.60 6.18 -1.26
C VAL A 79 -2.70 7.28 -0.21
N LYS A 80 -3.70 8.14 -0.32
CA LYS A 80 -4.11 9.08 0.72
C LYS A 80 -5.18 8.42 1.58
N VAL A 81 -4.99 8.45 2.88
CA VAL A 81 -5.82 7.73 3.87
C VAL A 81 -6.44 8.73 4.83
N ALA A 82 -7.74 8.60 5.08
CA ALA A 82 -8.50 9.31 6.10
C ALA A 82 -9.40 8.33 6.85
N GLY A 83 -9.78 8.67 8.08
CA GLY A 83 -10.71 7.85 8.86
C GLY A 83 -11.25 8.60 10.07
N ASP A 84 -12.48 8.27 10.45
CA ASP A 84 -13.11 8.77 11.68
C ASP A 84 -12.80 7.86 12.87
N TYR A 85 -11.47 7.62 13.10
CA TYR A 85 -10.94 6.75 14.16
C TYR A 85 -11.49 7.14 15.55
N LYS A 86 -11.98 6.18 16.32
CA LYS A 86 -12.70 6.41 17.59
C LYS A 86 -12.16 5.59 18.74
N VAL A 87 -11.83 4.34 18.48
CA VAL A 87 -11.50 3.36 19.50
C VAL A 87 -10.05 2.89 19.29
N ARG A 88 -9.45 2.40 20.35
CA ARG A 88 -8.09 1.86 20.33
C ARG A 88 -7.94 0.83 19.22
N PHE A 89 -6.84 0.93 18.48
CA PHE A 89 -6.47 0.11 17.33
C PHE A 89 -7.32 0.29 16.06
N ASP A 90 -8.26 1.24 16.02
CA ASP A 90 -8.83 1.67 14.74
C ASP A 90 -7.68 2.08 13.80
N GLN A 91 -7.60 1.45 12.64
CA GLN A 91 -6.46 1.65 11.73
C GLN A 91 -6.87 1.57 10.26
N ALA A 92 -6.21 2.36 9.43
CA ALA A 92 -6.37 2.31 7.99
C ALA A 92 -5.08 2.71 7.26
N GLY A 93 -4.83 2.13 6.09
CA GLY A 93 -3.60 2.40 5.36
C GLY A 93 -3.41 1.60 4.09
N LEU A 94 -2.14 1.49 3.71
CA LEU A 94 -1.64 0.69 2.61
C LEU A 94 -1.16 -0.67 3.12
N MET A 95 -1.56 -1.75 2.45
CA MET A 95 -1.05 -3.09 2.74
C MET A 95 -0.38 -3.69 1.50
N LEU A 96 0.75 -4.35 1.75
CA LEU A 96 1.46 -5.21 0.81
C LEU A 96 1.45 -6.62 1.38
N ARG A 97 0.86 -7.58 0.67
CA ARG A 97 0.62 -8.91 1.19
C ARG A 97 1.00 -9.99 0.18
N ILE A 98 1.89 -10.89 0.56
CA ILE A 98 2.18 -12.11 -0.19
C ILE A 98 1.15 -13.19 0.21
N ASP A 99 1.06 -13.46 1.52
CA ASP A 99 0.14 -14.44 2.10
C ASP A 99 -0.19 -14.08 3.57
N HIS A 100 -0.86 -14.98 4.30
CA HIS A 100 -1.28 -14.75 5.68
C HIS A 100 -0.12 -14.66 6.69
N GLU A 101 1.08 -15.11 6.32
CA GLU A 101 2.28 -15.05 7.16
C GLU A 101 3.26 -13.95 6.75
N ASN A 102 3.08 -13.36 5.55
CA ASN A 102 4.03 -12.42 4.97
C ASN A 102 3.30 -11.20 4.42
N TYR A 103 3.25 -10.14 5.22
CA TYR A 103 2.63 -8.88 4.84
C TYR A 103 3.24 -7.68 5.58
N ILE A 104 3.06 -6.51 5.02
CA ILE A 104 3.34 -5.21 5.63
C ILE A 104 2.07 -4.39 5.57
N LYS A 105 1.61 -3.87 6.70
CA LYS A 105 0.53 -2.88 6.77
C LYS A 105 1.09 -1.58 7.36
N ALA A 106 0.76 -0.43 6.76
CA ALA A 106 1.23 0.87 7.20
C ALA A 106 0.16 1.94 7.00
N GLY A 107 0.01 2.83 7.97
CA GLY A 107 -1.01 3.87 7.92
C GLY A 107 -1.15 4.65 9.20
N ILE A 108 -2.37 5.08 9.48
CA ILE A 108 -2.75 5.66 10.76
C ILE A 108 -3.34 4.55 11.64
N GLU A 109 -2.97 4.58 12.90
CA GLU A 109 -3.54 3.75 13.96
C GLU A 109 -3.85 4.61 15.17
N TYR A 110 -5.06 4.48 15.72
CA TYR A 110 -5.50 5.23 16.89
C TYR A 110 -5.16 4.45 18.15
N VAL A 111 -4.21 4.94 18.94
CA VAL A 111 -3.72 4.28 20.16
C VAL A 111 -3.67 5.29 21.30
N ASP A 112 -4.26 4.94 22.43
CA ASP A 112 -4.24 5.72 23.68
C ASP A 112 -4.66 7.20 23.49
N GLY A 113 -5.70 7.41 22.69
CA GLY A 113 -6.24 8.74 22.42
C GLY A 113 -5.45 9.58 21.42
N LYS A 114 -4.48 8.98 20.69
CA LYS A 114 -3.61 9.67 19.73
C LYS A 114 -3.62 8.99 18.38
N TYR A 115 -3.48 9.80 17.34
CA TYR A 115 -3.15 9.33 16.00
C TYR A 115 -1.67 8.95 15.95
N ASN A 116 -1.37 7.78 15.43
CA ASN A 116 -0.01 7.30 15.29
C ASN A 116 0.25 6.92 13.83
N LEU A 117 1.45 7.23 13.34
CA LEU A 117 2.01 6.55 12.18
C LEU A 117 2.36 5.14 12.62
N SER A 118 1.76 4.15 11.99
CA SER A 118 1.96 2.74 12.34
C SER A 118 2.49 1.95 11.17
N THR A 119 3.40 1.03 11.44
CA THR A 119 3.84 -0.01 10.50
C THR A 119 3.94 -1.34 11.22
N VAL A 120 3.25 -2.34 10.69
CA VAL A 120 3.39 -3.73 11.11
C VAL A 120 4.03 -4.52 9.98
N VAL A 121 5.16 -5.16 10.27
CA VAL A 121 5.83 -6.12 9.39
C VAL A 121 5.57 -7.51 9.94
N THR A 122 4.99 -8.39 9.13
CA THR A 122 4.70 -9.76 9.53
C THR A 122 5.51 -10.73 8.70
N HIS A 123 6.36 -11.51 9.38
CA HIS A 123 7.03 -12.72 8.91
C HIS A 123 6.79 -13.82 9.91
N ARG A 124 5.70 -14.59 9.71
CA ARG A 124 5.17 -15.58 10.67
C ARG A 124 4.67 -14.97 11.98
N THR A 125 5.34 -13.94 12.50
CA THR A 125 4.96 -13.16 13.68
C THR A 125 4.94 -11.68 13.32
N SER A 126 4.05 -10.91 13.94
CA SER A 126 3.91 -9.46 13.71
C SER A 126 4.93 -8.66 14.52
N ASP A 127 5.58 -7.71 13.86
CA ASP A 127 6.51 -6.73 14.44
C ASP A 127 5.93 -5.32 14.21
N TRP A 128 5.58 -4.65 15.29
CA TRP A 128 4.85 -3.39 15.29
C TRP A 128 5.72 -2.21 15.72
N SER A 129 5.62 -1.11 14.97
CA SER A 129 6.25 0.16 15.29
C SER A 129 5.26 1.31 15.12
N VAL A 130 5.29 2.27 16.07
CA VAL A 130 4.42 3.44 16.07
C VAL A 130 5.19 4.71 16.41
N ILE A 131 4.76 5.83 15.81
CA ILE A 131 5.22 7.18 16.13
C ILE A 131 3.98 8.03 16.36
N ALA A 132 3.78 8.50 17.59
CA ALA A 132 2.65 9.37 17.93
C ALA A 132 2.77 10.70 17.17
N LEU A 133 1.66 11.15 16.61
CA LEU A 133 1.53 12.48 16.03
C LEU A 133 1.14 13.48 17.12
N ASP A 134 1.73 14.67 17.07
CA ASP A 134 1.46 15.75 18.06
C ASP A 134 0.02 16.29 17.95
N ARG A 135 -0.64 16.05 16.83
CA ARG A 135 -2.00 16.51 16.56
C ARG A 135 -2.76 15.51 15.67
N PRO A 136 -4.09 15.48 15.73
CA PRO A 136 -4.91 14.77 14.76
C PRO A 136 -4.63 15.24 13.33
N VAL A 137 -4.73 14.34 12.38
CA VAL A 137 -4.59 14.63 10.95
C VAL A 137 -5.89 14.23 10.24
N GLU A 138 -6.36 15.10 9.33
CA GLU A 138 -7.55 14.80 8.52
C GLU A 138 -7.26 13.65 7.55
N ALA A 139 -6.09 13.66 6.95
CA ALA A 139 -5.64 12.62 6.03
C ALA A 139 -4.11 12.60 5.92
N ILE A 140 -3.57 11.47 5.49
CA ILE A 140 -2.13 11.29 5.28
C ILE A 140 -1.87 10.45 4.03
N TRP A 141 -0.78 10.73 3.34
CA TRP A 141 -0.27 9.89 2.28
C TRP A 141 0.66 8.81 2.83
N ILE A 142 0.41 7.57 2.44
CA ILE A 142 1.29 6.44 2.68
C ILE A 142 1.84 5.98 1.34
N LYS A 143 3.15 5.75 1.29
CA LYS A 143 3.85 5.29 0.10
C LYS A 143 4.74 4.11 0.44
N ALA A 144 4.71 3.08 -0.40
CA ALA A 144 5.61 1.94 -0.35
C ALA A 144 6.44 1.87 -1.62
N VAL A 145 7.74 1.61 -1.50
CA VAL A 145 8.64 1.39 -2.63
C VAL A 145 9.27 0.00 -2.48
N ARG A 146 8.96 -0.91 -3.40
CA ARG A 146 9.59 -2.23 -3.45
C ARG A 146 10.78 -2.21 -4.39
N ARG A 147 11.95 -2.56 -3.85
CA ARG A 147 13.20 -2.73 -4.59
C ARG A 147 13.89 -4.01 -4.15
N LEU A 148 14.16 -4.94 -5.09
CA LEU A 148 14.75 -6.23 -4.77
C LEU A 148 13.93 -6.94 -3.68
N ASP A 149 14.57 -7.23 -2.54
CA ASP A 149 14.00 -7.86 -1.35
C ASP A 149 13.71 -6.88 -0.21
N ALA A 150 13.61 -5.59 -0.51
CA ALA A 150 13.26 -4.55 0.45
C ALA A 150 11.98 -3.81 0.06
N VAL A 151 11.22 -3.45 1.08
CA VAL A 151 10.09 -2.52 0.99
C VAL A 151 10.35 -1.36 1.93
N GLU A 152 10.48 -0.17 1.34
CA GLU A 152 10.60 1.09 2.07
C GLU A 152 9.21 1.71 2.22
N ILE A 153 8.83 2.07 3.43
CA ILE A 153 7.55 2.71 3.76
C ILE A 153 7.79 4.16 4.13
N PHE A 154 6.99 5.03 3.54
CA PHE A 154 7.05 6.48 3.76
C PHE A 154 5.67 7.05 4.08
N TYR A 155 5.64 8.20 4.74
CA TYR A 155 4.45 9.05 4.89
C TYR A 155 4.71 10.46 4.38
N SER A 156 3.63 11.17 4.05
CA SER A 156 3.66 12.59 3.67
C SER A 156 2.34 13.26 4.04
N PHE A 157 2.39 14.53 4.41
CA PHE A 157 1.19 15.34 4.66
C PHE A 157 0.67 16.06 3.40
N ASP A 158 1.50 16.16 2.34
CA ASP A 158 1.23 17.02 1.17
C ASP A 158 1.47 16.34 -0.20
N ASP A 159 1.80 15.02 -0.21
CA ASP A 159 2.19 14.23 -1.40
C ASP A 159 3.47 14.75 -2.10
N LYS A 160 4.28 15.56 -1.43
CA LYS A 160 5.51 16.12 -2.00
C LYS A 160 6.73 15.71 -1.18
N GLU A 161 6.75 16.06 0.10
CA GLU A 161 7.82 15.69 1.00
C GLU A 161 7.47 14.38 1.70
N TYR A 162 8.30 13.36 1.50
CA TYR A 162 8.11 12.03 2.04
C TYR A 162 9.19 11.68 3.07
N HIS A 163 8.77 11.22 4.23
CA HIS A 163 9.63 10.79 5.33
C HIS A 163 9.56 9.28 5.51
N MET A 164 10.70 8.63 5.67
CA MET A 164 10.75 7.18 5.86
C MET A 164 10.24 6.78 7.24
N MET A 165 9.34 5.79 7.27
CA MET A 165 8.84 5.15 8.49
C MET A 165 9.57 3.83 8.77
N ARG A 166 9.80 3.04 7.74
CA ARG A 166 10.37 1.69 7.86
C ARG A 166 11.09 1.29 6.58
N ASN A 167 12.17 0.53 6.73
CA ASN A 167 12.70 -0.34 5.68
C ASN A 167 12.60 -1.77 6.18
N ALA A 168 11.92 -2.63 5.44
CA ALA A 168 11.66 -4.01 5.81
C ALA A 168 12.07 -4.98 4.69
N TRP A 169 12.60 -6.14 5.08
CA TRP A 169 12.80 -7.23 4.14
C TRP A 169 11.46 -7.84 3.71
N MET A 170 11.34 -8.21 2.45
CA MET A 170 10.21 -8.95 1.90
C MET A 170 10.67 -9.74 0.67
N GLU A 171 10.29 -11.00 0.59
CA GLU A 171 10.71 -11.91 -0.50
C GLU A 171 10.52 -11.29 -1.90
N SER A 172 11.59 -11.28 -2.72
CA SER A 172 11.61 -10.58 -4.01
C SER A 172 10.88 -11.30 -5.14
N CYS A 173 10.84 -12.63 -5.10
CA CYS A 173 10.43 -13.46 -6.25
C CYS A 173 8.91 -13.63 -6.39
N ARG A 174 8.12 -13.19 -5.42
CA ARG A 174 6.68 -13.41 -5.40
C ARG A 174 5.90 -12.14 -5.76
N PRO A 175 4.79 -12.25 -6.52
CA PRO A 175 3.84 -11.15 -6.66
C PRO A 175 3.22 -10.83 -5.30
N MET A 176 2.77 -9.59 -5.15
CA MET A 176 2.11 -9.10 -3.94
C MET A 176 0.72 -8.58 -4.27
N LYS A 177 -0.22 -8.82 -3.37
CA LYS A 177 -1.46 -8.06 -3.26
C LYS A 177 -1.13 -6.70 -2.66
N ILE A 178 -1.51 -5.62 -3.33
CA ILE A 178 -1.24 -4.25 -2.90
C ILE A 178 -2.54 -3.49 -2.90
N GLY A 179 -2.85 -2.80 -1.82
CA GLY A 179 -4.09 -2.06 -1.74
C GLY A 179 -4.38 -1.42 -0.41
N MET A 180 -5.63 -1.09 -0.22
CA MET A 180 -6.16 -0.35 0.90
C MET A 180 -6.75 -1.30 1.93
N PHE A 181 -6.32 -1.19 3.18
CA PHE A 181 -6.85 -1.97 4.30
C PHE A 181 -7.37 -1.06 5.39
N ALA A 182 -8.31 -1.56 6.17
CA ALA A 182 -8.70 -0.95 7.42
C ALA A 182 -9.12 -2.04 8.43
N ALA A 183 -8.91 -1.79 9.72
CA ALA A 183 -9.26 -2.72 10.79
C ALA A 183 -9.77 -1.97 12.02
N CYS A 184 -10.66 -2.64 12.78
CA CYS A 184 -11.28 -2.11 13.99
C CYS A 184 -11.34 -3.20 15.08
N PRO A 185 -10.19 -3.53 15.73
CA PRO A 185 -10.11 -4.66 16.67
C PRO A 185 -11.02 -4.54 17.87
N ASP A 186 -11.05 -3.36 18.50
CA ASP A 186 -11.70 -3.15 19.80
C ASP A 186 -13.03 -2.38 19.71
N GLY A 187 -13.40 -1.86 18.52
CA GLY A 187 -14.54 -0.97 18.34
C GLY A 187 -15.72 -1.57 17.59
N ASP A 188 -16.79 -0.77 17.49
CA ASP A 188 -18.03 -1.11 16.78
C ASP A 188 -17.99 -0.70 15.29
N GLY A 189 -16.79 -0.39 14.76
CA GLY A 189 -16.57 0.07 13.40
C GLY A 189 -16.41 1.59 13.28
N PHE A 190 -15.82 1.99 12.17
CA PHE A 190 -15.64 3.38 11.77
C PHE A 190 -15.64 3.48 10.23
N ASN A 191 -15.60 4.70 9.67
CA ASN A 191 -15.48 4.87 8.23
C ASN A 191 -14.04 5.21 7.85
N ALA A 192 -13.49 4.47 6.90
CA ALA A 192 -12.19 4.75 6.28
C ALA A 192 -12.39 5.22 4.84
N THR A 193 -11.65 6.25 4.43
CA THR A 193 -11.67 6.80 3.08
C THR A 193 -10.27 6.79 2.49
N PHE A 194 -10.17 6.34 1.25
CA PHE A 194 -8.93 6.21 0.51
C PHE A 194 -9.04 6.92 -0.83
N SER A 195 -8.08 7.77 -1.16
CA SER A 195 -8.06 8.49 -2.43
C SER A 195 -6.67 8.49 -3.07
N GLY A 196 -6.62 8.69 -4.37
CA GLY A 196 -5.36 8.79 -5.10
C GLY A 196 -4.51 7.51 -5.07
N PHE A 197 -5.13 6.34 -4.86
CA PHE A 197 -4.40 5.06 -4.95
C PHE A 197 -3.76 4.91 -6.32
N LYS A 198 -2.47 4.63 -6.32
CA LYS A 198 -1.70 4.48 -7.56
C LYS A 198 -0.55 3.50 -7.34
N VAL A 199 -0.36 2.60 -8.30
CA VAL A 199 0.84 1.76 -8.39
C VAL A 199 1.57 2.10 -9.69
N THR A 200 2.87 2.32 -9.60
CA THR A 200 3.76 2.62 -10.72
C THR A 200 4.87 1.59 -10.76
N HIS A 201 5.01 0.87 -11.87
CA HIS A 201 6.15 -0.04 -12.06
C HIS A 201 7.44 0.76 -12.15
N LEU A 202 8.48 0.24 -11.51
CA LEU A 202 9.83 0.79 -11.55
C LEU A 202 10.71 -0.10 -12.43
N PRO A 203 11.76 0.45 -13.03
CA PRO A 203 12.76 -0.37 -13.71
C PRO A 203 13.40 -1.37 -12.77
N ASP A 204 13.56 -2.60 -13.21
CA ASP A 204 14.25 -3.64 -12.46
C ASP A 204 15.68 -3.20 -12.11
N LYS A 205 16.02 -3.16 -10.83
CA LYS A 205 17.28 -2.60 -10.36
C LYS A 205 18.47 -3.48 -10.78
N ILE A 206 18.35 -4.80 -10.60
CA ILE A 206 19.42 -5.75 -10.94
C ILE A 206 19.71 -5.67 -12.44
N ARG A 207 18.68 -5.75 -13.28
CA ARG A 207 18.82 -5.66 -14.74
C ARG A 207 19.41 -4.33 -15.17
N THR A 208 18.95 -3.23 -14.59
CA THR A 208 19.44 -1.89 -14.90
C THR A 208 20.91 -1.73 -14.52
N GLU A 209 21.34 -2.21 -13.36
CA GLU A 209 22.74 -2.19 -12.92
C GLU A 209 23.60 -3.11 -13.80
N TRP A 210 23.11 -4.30 -14.13
CA TRP A 210 23.81 -5.21 -15.02
C TRP A 210 24.03 -4.60 -16.41
N LEU A 211 23.02 -3.96 -17.01
CA LEU A 211 23.13 -3.29 -18.30
C LEU A 211 24.13 -2.14 -18.26
N LYS A 212 24.19 -1.35 -17.18
CA LYS A 212 25.17 -0.28 -17.02
C LYS A 212 26.61 -0.80 -16.96
N ASN A 213 26.82 -1.94 -16.31
CA ASN A 213 28.14 -2.52 -16.11
C ASN A 213 28.65 -3.33 -17.30
N ASN A 214 27.76 -3.70 -18.24
CA ASN A 214 28.07 -4.52 -19.41
C ASN A 214 27.69 -3.84 -20.74
N ALA A 215 27.40 -2.54 -20.75
CA ALA A 215 27.23 -1.75 -21.97
C ALA A 215 28.63 -1.41 -22.51
N GLU A 216 29.04 -2.09 -23.61
CA GLU A 216 30.19 -1.74 -24.43
C GLU A 216 29.80 -0.67 -25.46
#